data_876f966168439b175f6160b3b19475a8
#
_entry.id   876f966168439b175f6160b3b19475a8
#
_cell.length_a   1.000
_cell.length_b   1.000
_cell.length_c   1.000
_cell.angle_alpha   90.00
_cell.angle_beta   90.00
_cell.angle_gamma   90.00
#
_symmetry.space_group_name_H-M   'P 1'
#
loop_
_entity.id
_entity.type
_entity.pdbx_description
1 polymer ?
#
loop_
_entity_poly.entity_id
_entity_poly.type
_entity_poly.pdbx_seq_one_letter_code
_entity_poly.pdbx_strand_id
1 'polypeptide(L)'
;MRYSGTDSPILSFQHKELTLKLNAGFSYNSTRNKLNSINYEAWDIRYGFNLACRLPWDIKFSGDLTSLTRKGYKLEEINKTRVVSNISLYKTFLKGKITVQCKAYDIFHQLTNFDNGFYEQELTEATYNCIPRYGMISIGYRFGKK
;
A
#
# COMPACT_ATOMS: atom_id res chain seq x y z
N MET A 1 20.67 -18.99 -12.23
CA MET A 1 19.32 -19.36 -12.69
C MET A 1 18.35 -18.65 -11.73
N ARG A 2 17.47 -17.83 -12.24
CA ARG A 2 16.52 -17.01 -11.46
C ARG A 2 15.10 -17.51 -11.73
N TYR A 3 14.38 -17.86 -10.70
CA TYR A 3 12.94 -18.12 -10.78
C TYR A 3 12.20 -17.01 -10.02
N SER A 4 11.29 -16.33 -10.68
CA SER A 4 10.35 -15.41 -10.03
C SER A 4 8.93 -15.76 -10.50
N GLY A 5 8.06 -16.05 -9.57
CA GLY A 5 6.62 -16.22 -9.81
C GLY A 5 5.87 -15.19 -8.96
N THR A 6 4.90 -14.50 -9.53
CA THR A 6 4.04 -13.59 -8.80
C THR A 6 2.58 -13.87 -9.16
N ASP A 7 1.84 -14.37 -8.20
CA ASP A 7 0.39 -14.53 -8.29
C ASP A 7 -0.28 -13.50 -7.38
N SER A 8 -1.26 -12.80 -7.91
CA SER A 8 -1.98 -11.77 -7.15
C SER A 8 -3.50 -11.89 -7.38
N PRO A 9 -4.16 -12.84 -6.73
CA PRO A 9 -5.61 -12.95 -6.78
C PRO A 9 -6.27 -11.73 -6.13
N ILE A 10 -7.36 -11.26 -6.73
CA ILE A 10 -8.20 -10.16 -6.23
C ILE A 10 -9.60 -10.69 -6.05
N LEU A 11 -10.11 -10.60 -4.82
CA LEU A 11 -11.51 -10.85 -4.49
C LEU A 11 -12.21 -9.51 -4.30
N SER A 12 -13.31 -9.30 -4.99
CA SER A 12 -14.11 -8.08 -4.89
C SER A 12 -15.55 -8.44 -4.52
N PHE A 13 -16.03 -7.83 -3.44
CA PHE A 13 -17.42 -7.92 -3.01
C PHE A 13 -18.03 -6.54 -3.07
N GLN A 14 -19.19 -6.42 -3.71
CA GLN A 14 -19.95 -5.18 -3.79
C GLN A 14 -21.39 -5.43 -3.41
N HIS A 15 -21.88 -4.72 -2.42
CA HIS A 15 -23.28 -4.74 -2.00
C HIS A 15 -23.78 -3.33 -1.71
N LYS A 16 -24.77 -2.87 -2.51
CA LYS A 16 -25.33 -1.50 -2.39
C LYS A 16 -24.21 -0.44 -2.35
N GLU A 17 -24.00 0.13 -1.18
CA GLU A 17 -23.05 1.24 -0.94
C GLU A 17 -21.75 0.78 -0.29
N LEU A 18 -21.55 -0.53 -0.16
CA LEU A 18 -20.36 -1.14 0.41
C LEU A 18 -19.57 -1.83 -0.70
N THR A 19 -18.31 -1.48 -0.83
CA THR A 19 -17.33 -2.16 -1.68
C THR A 19 -16.18 -2.63 -0.84
N LEU A 20 -15.86 -3.90 -0.94
CA LEU A 20 -14.77 -4.55 -0.24
C LEU A 20 -13.90 -5.26 -1.25
N LYS A 21 -12.59 -5.01 -1.21
CA LYS A 21 -11.61 -5.68 -2.08
C LYS A 21 -10.51 -6.26 -1.21
N LEU A 22 -10.21 -7.51 -1.47
CA LEU A 22 -9.09 -8.24 -0.88
C LEU A 22 -8.14 -8.61 -2.00
N ASN A 23 -6.88 -8.39 -1.80
CA ASN A 23 -5.82 -8.85 -2.67
C ASN A 23 -4.74 -9.55 -1.85
N ALA A 24 -4.22 -10.62 -2.41
CA ALA A 24 -3.09 -11.34 -1.85
C ALA A 24 -2.05 -11.54 -2.94
N GLY A 25 -0.79 -11.42 -2.60
CA GLY A 25 0.30 -11.64 -3.53
C GLY A 25 1.40 -12.45 -2.85
N PHE A 26 1.95 -13.41 -3.57
CA PHE A 26 3.09 -14.18 -3.16
C PHE A 26 4.18 -14.05 -4.22
N SER A 27 5.37 -13.73 -3.82
CA SER A 27 6.53 -13.65 -4.71
C SER A 27 7.68 -14.45 -4.11
N TYR A 28 8.23 -15.36 -4.90
CA TYR A 28 9.38 -16.16 -4.54
C TYR A 28 10.55 -15.82 -5.45
N ASN A 29 11.68 -15.53 -4.86
CA ASN A 29 12.93 -15.21 -5.55
C ASN A 29 14.02 -16.19 -5.09
N SER A 30 14.52 -17.02 -6.01
CA SER A 30 15.66 -17.89 -5.75
C SER A 30 16.80 -17.48 -6.66
N THR A 31 17.93 -17.14 -6.07
CA THR A 31 19.14 -16.78 -6.81
C THR A 31 20.26 -17.75 -6.45
N ARG A 32 20.79 -18.45 -7.46
CA ARG A 32 21.97 -19.30 -7.36
C ARG A 32 23.08 -18.73 -8.20
N ASN A 33 24.14 -18.25 -7.54
CA ASN A 33 25.33 -17.78 -8.23
C ASN A 33 26.45 -18.80 -8.05
N LYS A 34 26.87 -19.46 -9.15
CA LYS A 34 27.91 -20.50 -9.15
C LYS A 34 29.31 -19.94 -8.94
N LEU A 35 29.53 -18.65 -9.25
CA LEU A 35 30.87 -18.02 -9.16
C LEU A 35 31.22 -17.60 -7.73
N ASN A 36 30.23 -17.19 -6.91
CA ASN A 36 30.47 -16.67 -5.58
C ASN A 36 29.83 -17.50 -4.46
N SER A 37 29.36 -18.72 -4.74
CA SER A 37 28.66 -19.61 -3.79
C SER A 37 27.51 -18.91 -3.02
N ILE A 38 26.93 -17.88 -3.60
CA ILE A 38 25.84 -17.11 -3.00
C ILE A 38 24.53 -17.76 -3.42
N ASN A 39 23.95 -18.55 -2.53
CA ASN A 39 22.59 -19.04 -2.65
C ASN A 39 21.73 -18.30 -1.65
N TYR A 40 20.66 -17.69 -2.11
CA TYR A 40 19.61 -17.17 -1.21
C TYR A 40 18.23 -17.44 -1.80
N GLU A 41 17.30 -17.66 -0.91
CA GLU A 41 15.89 -17.88 -1.20
C GLU A 41 15.11 -16.82 -0.39
N ALA A 42 14.41 -15.96 -1.09
CA ALA A 42 13.62 -14.91 -0.47
C ALA A 42 12.18 -14.99 -0.96
N TRP A 43 11.26 -14.66 -0.08
CA TRP A 43 9.84 -14.62 -0.36
C TRP A 43 9.19 -13.40 0.24
N ASP A 44 8.27 -12.86 -0.53
CA ASP A 44 7.47 -11.72 -0.19
C ASP A 44 6.00 -12.14 -0.18
N ILE A 45 5.31 -11.86 0.90
CA ILE A 45 3.88 -12.08 1.03
C ILE A 45 3.22 -10.72 1.19
N ARG A 46 2.27 -10.42 0.32
CA ARG A 46 1.53 -9.16 0.34
C ARG A 46 0.05 -9.44 0.55
N TYR A 47 -0.56 -8.73 1.48
CA TYR A 47 -2.01 -8.68 1.66
C TYR A 47 -2.48 -7.24 1.54
N GLY A 48 -3.56 -7.05 0.81
CA GLY A 48 -4.21 -5.76 0.70
C GLY A 48 -5.70 -5.89 1.00
N PHE A 49 -6.20 -4.92 1.73
CA PHE A 49 -7.61 -4.77 2.06
C PHE A 49 -8.05 -3.36 1.71
N ASN A 50 -9.12 -3.23 0.93
CA ASN A 50 -9.70 -1.95 0.58
C ASN A 50 -11.18 -1.97 0.93
N LEU A 51 -11.63 -0.97 1.64
CA LEU A 51 -13.00 -0.77 2.06
C LEU A 51 -13.47 0.60 1.56
N ALA A 52 -14.60 0.64 0.87
CA ALA A 52 -15.29 1.88 0.54
C ALA A 52 -16.77 1.73 0.88
N CYS A 53 -17.30 2.68 1.62
CA CYS A 53 -18.72 2.69 1.96
C CYS A 53 -19.28 4.11 2.04
N ARG A 54 -20.58 4.22 1.86
CA ARG A 54 -21.32 5.45 2.13
C ARG A 54 -21.95 5.34 3.52
N LEU A 55 -21.59 6.26 4.38
CA LEU A 55 -22.12 6.41 5.73
C LEU A 55 -23.41 7.28 5.70
N PRO A 56 -24.18 7.32 6.79
CA PRO A 56 -25.26 8.28 6.96
C PRO A 56 -24.79 9.71 6.66
N TRP A 57 -25.72 10.59 6.27
CA TRP A 57 -25.47 11.99 5.88
C TRP A 57 -24.60 12.16 4.63
N ASP A 58 -24.58 11.17 3.73
CA ASP A 58 -23.85 11.19 2.46
C ASP A 58 -22.32 11.38 2.63
N ILE A 59 -21.78 10.85 3.71
CA ILE A 59 -20.34 10.79 3.95
C ILE A 59 -19.80 9.55 3.25
N LYS A 60 -18.82 9.74 2.36
CA LYS A 60 -18.09 8.63 1.74
C LYS A 60 -16.85 8.33 2.56
N PHE A 61 -16.78 7.11 3.03
CA PHE A 61 -15.61 6.56 3.72
C PHE A 61 -14.84 5.67 2.76
N SER A 62 -13.52 5.79 2.76
CA SER A 62 -12.64 4.80 2.14
C SER A 62 -11.43 4.58 3.02
N GLY A 63 -11.01 3.33 3.11
CA GLY A 63 -9.80 2.92 3.83
C GLY A 63 -9.09 1.83 3.07
N ASP A 64 -7.77 1.85 3.14
CA ASP A 64 -6.92 0.80 2.63
C ASP A 64 -5.89 0.38 3.68
N LEU A 65 -5.56 -0.89 3.64
CA LEU A 65 -4.54 -1.50 4.46
C LEU A 65 -3.72 -2.43 3.57
N THR A 66 -2.42 -2.25 3.58
CA THR A 66 -1.49 -3.12 2.87
C THR A 66 -0.45 -3.65 3.84
N SER A 67 -0.32 -4.97 3.92
CA SER A 67 0.71 -5.65 4.67
C SER A 67 1.70 -6.29 3.71
N LEU A 68 2.99 -6.06 3.93
CA LEU A 68 4.09 -6.68 3.20
C LEU A 68 5.01 -7.37 4.19
N THR A 69 5.09 -8.68 4.09
CA THR A 69 6.01 -9.52 4.87
C THR A 69 7.11 -10.02 3.96
N ARG A 70 8.35 -9.74 4.33
CA ARG A 70 9.57 -10.21 3.62
C ARG A 70 10.34 -11.16 4.50
N LYS A 71 10.85 -12.25 3.91
CA LYS A 71 11.68 -13.25 4.60
C LYS A 71 12.73 -13.83 3.66
N GLY A 72 13.85 -14.29 4.23
CA GLY A 72 14.92 -14.96 3.50
C GLY A 72 15.96 -14.02 2.87
N TYR A 73 15.85 -12.72 3.10
CA TYR A 73 16.86 -11.76 2.67
C TYR A 73 18.07 -11.79 3.60
N LYS A 74 19.27 -11.56 3.04
CA LYS A 74 20.54 -11.55 3.81
C LYS A 74 20.59 -10.45 4.87
N LEU A 75 19.97 -9.31 4.60
CA LEU A 75 19.85 -8.21 5.55
C LEU A 75 18.63 -8.42 6.43
N GLU A 76 18.86 -8.60 7.72
CA GLU A 76 17.76 -8.79 8.70
C GLU A 76 16.76 -7.63 8.73
N GLU A 77 17.23 -6.42 8.41
CA GLU A 77 16.36 -5.23 8.35
C GLU A 77 15.27 -5.32 7.29
N ILE A 78 15.49 -6.11 6.24
CA ILE A 78 14.51 -6.34 5.18
C ILE A 78 13.48 -7.39 5.60
N ASN A 79 13.86 -8.35 6.45
CA ASN A 79 13.03 -9.46 6.92
C ASN A 79 11.99 -8.99 7.95
N LYS A 80 11.19 -8.00 7.59
CA LYS A 80 10.17 -7.41 8.47
C LYS A 80 8.80 -7.44 7.83
N THR A 81 7.79 -7.44 8.67
CA THR A 81 6.40 -7.18 8.26
C THR A 81 6.13 -5.70 8.43
N ARG A 82 5.63 -5.06 7.39
CA ARG A 82 5.21 -3.65 7.39
C ARG A 82 3.74 -3.57 7.06
N VAL A 83 3.01 -2.75 7.79
CA VAL A 83 1.58 -2.53 7.60
C VAL A 83 1.35 -1.05 7.38
N VAL A 84 0.93 -0.69 6.18
CA VAL A 84 0.58 0.68 5.83
C VAL A 84 -0.93 0.78 5.70
N SER A 85 -1.54 1.77 6.33
CA SER A 85 -2.98 2.00 6.28
C SER A 85 -3.28 3.47 6.08
N ASN A 86 -4.23 3.74 5.19
CA ASN A 86 -4.71 5.06 4.89
C ASN A 86 -6.23 5.11 5.04
N ILE A 87 -6.76 6.25 5.44
CA ILE A 87 -8.19 6.49 5.58
C ILE A 87 -8.55 7.83 4.92
N SER A 88 -9.70 7.86 4.28
CA SER A 88 -10.26 9.07 3.69
C SER A 88 -11.75 9.19 4.01
N LEU A 89 -12.14 10.38 4.41
CA LEU A 89 -13.53 10.82 4.57
C LEU A 89 -13.81 11.94 3.57
N TYR A 90 -14.91 11.82 2.85
CA TYR A 90 -15.30 12.77 1.82
C TYR A 90 -16.77 13.12 1.97
N LYS A 91 -17.10 14.42 1.96
CA LYS A 91 -18.46 14.90 1.99
C LYS A 91 -18.65 16.11 1.09
N THR A 92 -19.80 16.15 0.43
CA THR A 92 -20.24 17.31 -0.36
C THR A 92 -21.37 18.04 0.33
N PHE A 93 -21.34 19.36 0.24
CA PHE A 93 -22.35 20.26 0.79
C PHE A 93 -22.89 21.17 -0.32
N LEU A 94 -24.00 21.84 -0.04
CA LEU A 94 -24.61 22.83 -0.92
C LEU A 94 -24.84 22.31 -2.35
N LYS A 95 -25.46 21.12 -2.47
CA LYS A 95 -25.77 20.46 -3.75
C LYS A 95 -24.50 20.26 -4.63
N GLY A 96 -23.39 19.93 -3.99
CA GLY A 96 -22.12 19.64 -4.69
C GLY A 96 -21.23 20.84 -4.95
N LYS A 97 -21.54 22.03 -4.40
CA LYS A 97 -20.70 23.22 -4.55
C LYS A 97 -19.48 23.21 -3.63
N ILE A 98 -19.64 22.69 -2.42
CA ILE A 98 -18.53 22.60 -1.46
C ILE A 98 -18.18 21.11 -1.28
N THR A 99 -16.91 20.81 -1.29
CA THR A 99 -16.36 19.51 -1.03
C THR A 99 -15.37 19.59 0.12
N VAL A 100 -15.53 18.74 1.11
CA VAL A 100 -14.58 18.61 2.22
C VAL A 100 -14.05 17.17 2.19
N GLN A 101 -12.73 17.05 2.24
CA GLN A 101 -12.05 15.78 2.31
C GLN A 101 -11.02 15.77 3.42
N CYS A 102 -11.09 14.77 4.30
CA CYS A 102 -10.09 14.50 5.33
C CYS A 102 -9.38 13.21 4.98
N LYS A 103 -8.05 13.20 5.00
CA LYS A 103 -7.24 12.02 4.77
C LYS A 103 -6.23 11.84 5.88
N ALA A 104 -6.00 10.60 6.27
CA ALA A 104 -4.90 10.20 7.14
C ALA A 104 -4.07 9.13 6.42
N TYR A 105 -2.78 9.35 6.36
CA TYR A 105 -1.83 8.47 5.68
C TYR A 105 -0.90 7.82 6.70
N ASP A 106 -0.55 6.55 6.44
CA ASP A 106 0.34 5.74 7.24
C ASP A 106 0.02 5.81 8.74
N ILE A 107 -1.21 5.45 9.11
CA ILE A 107 -1.73 5.54 10.49
C ILE A 107 -0.83 4.81 11.48
N PHE A 108 -0.22 3.69 11.06
CA PHE A 108 0.66 2.87 11.89
C PHE A 108 2.11 3.35 11.91
N HIS A 109 2.44 4.40 11.13
CA HIS A 109 3.80 4.94 11.04
C HIS A 109 4.86 3.89 10.66
N GLN A 110 4.54 3.07 9.67
CA GLN A 110 5.42 1.99 9.19
C GLN A 110 5.97 2.21 7.79
N LEU A 111 5.60 3.31 7.13
CA LEU A 111 6.21 3.71 5.87
C LEU A 111 7.66 4.13 6.15
N THR A 112 8.60 3.40 5.59
CA THR A 112 10.02 3.70 5.76
C THR A 112 10.60 4.33 4.52
N ASN A 113 11.54 5.26 4.72
CA ASN A 113 12.28 5.94 3.64
C ASN A 113 13.31 5.03 2.93
N PHE A 114 13.29 3.74 3.24
CA PHE A 114 14.33 2.82 2.84
C PHE A 114 13.77 1.79 1.85
N ASP A 115 14.22 1.84 0.63
CA ASP A 115 13.95 0.82 -0.38
C ASP A 115 15.28 0.16 -0.78
N ASN A 116 15.43 -1.12 -0.41
CA ASN A 116 16.62 -1.89 -0.75
C ASN A 116 16.35 -2.69 -2.03
N GLY A 117 16.83 -2.21 -3.14
CA GLY A 117 16.84 -2.94 -4.40
C GLY A 117 18.11 -3.80 -4.52
N PHE A 118 17.94 -5.11 -4.63
CA PHE A 118 19.03 -6.00 -5.03
C PHE A 118 19.05 -6.18 -6.55
N TYR A 119 19.99 -5.55 -7.22
CA TYR A 119 20.34 -5.85 -8.60
C TYR A 119 21.60 -6.75 -8.60
N GLU A 120 21.72 -7.62 -9.59
CA GLU A 120 22.60 -8.81 -9.66
C GLU A 120 24.07 -8.66 -9.23
N GLN A 121 24.58 -7.45 -9.01
CA GLN A 121 25.96 -7.22 -8.60
C GLN A 121 26.17 -6.05 -7.64
N GLU A 122 25.15 -5.25 -7.33
CA GLU A 122 25.27 -4.08 -6.46
C GLU A 122 24.14 -4.00 -5.44
N LEU A 123 24.52 -3.73 -4.19
CA LEU A 123 23.60 -3.33 -3.15
C LEU A 123 23.23 -1.88 -3.40
N THR A 124 22.09 -1.62 -4.00
CA THR A 124 21.61 -0.25 -4.18
C THR A 124 20.74 0.13 -2.99
N GLU A 125 21.24 0.98 -2.13
CA GLU A 125 20.46 1.66 -1.10
C GLU A 125 19.86 2.93 -1.71
N ALA A 126 18.56 2.94 -1.92
CA ALA A 126 17.85 4.15 -2.28
C ALA A 126 17.11 4.69 -1.06
N THR A 127 17.54 5.84 -0.57
CA THR A 127 16.86 6.56 0.50
C THR A 127 15.91 7.58 -0.11
N TYR A 128 14.62 7.37 0.02
CA TYR A 128 13.60 8.33 -0.41
C TYR A 128 13.13 9.14 0.79
N ASN A 129 13.04 10.45 0.64
CA ASN A 129 12.37 11.29 1.64
C ASN A 129 10.86 11.06 1.57
N CYS A 130 10.38 10.04 2.28
CA CYS A 130 8.95 9.84 2.49
C CYS A 130 8.48 10.77 3.59
N ILE A 131 7.35 11.42 3.40
CA ILE A 131 6.64 12.08 4.49
C ILE A 131 6.02 10.95 5.33
N PRO A 132 6.50 10.73 6.57
CA PRO A 132 5.88 9.74 7.42
C PRO A 132 4.48 10.20 7.77
N ARG A 133 3.72 9.38 8.44
CA ARG A 133 2.38 9.63 8.97
C ARG A 133 1.94 11.11 8.96
N TYR A 134 0.92 11.43 8.17
CA TYR A 134 0.37 12.78 8.12
C TYR A 134 -1.15 12.77 7.89
N GLY A 135 -1.79 13.85 8.32
CA GLY A 135 -3.20 14.13 8.02
C GLY A 135 -3.32 15.31 7.06
N MET A 136 -4.32 15.28 6.19
CA MET A 136 -4.61 16.34 5.25
C MET A 136 -6.09 16.65 5.25
N ILE A 137 -6.44 17.92 5.27
CA ILE A 137 -7.80 18.44 5.07
C ILE A 137 -7.80 19.25 3.78
N SER A 138 -8.69 18.91 2.87
CA SER A 138 -8.87 19.62 1.61
C SER A 138 -10.29 20.17 1.54
N ILE A 139 -10.41 21.42 1.14
CA ILE A 139 -11.70 22.09 0.91
C ILE A 139 -11.71 22.58 -0.52
N GLY A 140 -12.68 22.12 -1.29
CA GLY A 140 -12.90 22.52 -2.67
C GLY A 140 -14.21 23.29 -2.81
N TYR A 141 -14.20 24.36 -3.60
CA TYR A 141 -15.39 25.10 -3.97
C TYR A 141 -15.54 25.14 -5.50
N ARG A 142 -16.71 24.75 -5.99
CA ARG A 142 -17.01 24.76 -7.42
C ARG A 142 -17.77 26.05 -7.76
N PHE A 143 -17.11 26.94 -8.48
CA PHE A 143 -17.73 28.09 -9.10
C PHE A 143 -18.45 27.64 -10.37
N GLY A 144 -19.75 27.74 -10.44
CA GLY A 144 -20.53 27.40 -11.63
C GLY A 144 -21.87 28.11 -11.59
N LYS A 145 -22.16 28.92 -12.63
CA LYS A 145 -23.54 29.30 -12.95
C LYS A 145 -24.25 28.06 -13.50
N LYS A 146 -25.47 27.79 -13.01
CA LYS A 146 -26.42 26.97 -13.72
C LYS A 146 -26.87 27.68 -14.95
#